data_2ef381d76719438ca247ebae13fbe177
#
_entry.id   2ef381d76719438ca247ebae13fbe177
#
_cell.length_a   1.000
_cell.length_b   1.000
_cell.length_c   1.000
_cell.angle_alpha   90.00
_cell.angle_beta   90.00
_cell.angle_gamma   90.00
#
_symmetry.space_group_name_H-M   'P 1'
#
loop_
_entity.id
_entity.type
_entity.pdbx_description
1 polymer ?
#
loop_
_entity_poly.entity_id
_entity_poly.type
_entity_poly.pdbx_seq_one_letter_code
_entity_poly.pdbx_strand_id
1 'polypeptide(L)'
;MGCIRLASPLAMLLAALVSSGAALAEPKAPTEEESADVSFANSFLGKTYEDELEVEGWIDLGGGLVSPPIYVRHYQREEDGTNLVLTSREVAKATANAPASFVVADALIVPKPPKDQAFSLACVQGDDEMLRFLGQAKGSEAKEWWTDVRRAWEISLETGQIASIKAKGVRCTNPGW
;
A
#
# COMPACT_ATOMS: atom_id res chain seq x y z
N MET A 1 -19.67 -33.01 -79.03
CA MET A 1 -18.89 -31.95 -78.37
C MET A 1 -19.23 -31.96 -76.90
N GLY A 2 -18.42 -32.66 -76.14
CA GLY A 2 -18.72 -33.02 -74.76
C GLY A 2 -18.06 -32.06 -73.77
N CYS A 3 -18.84 -31.54 -72.84
CA CYS A 3 -18.33 -30.83 -71.68
C CYS A 3 -18.20 -31.81 -70.48
N ILE A 4 -16.98 -32.07 -70.08
CA ILE A 4 -16.67 -32.83 -68.89
C ILE A 4 -16.64 -31.87 -67.69
N ARG A 5 -17.52 -32.08 -66.73
CA ARG A 5 -17.48 -31.42 -65.41
C ARG A 5 -16.62 -32.22 -64.47
N LEU A 6 -15.52 -31.64 -64.01
CA LEU A 6 -14.72 -32.13 -62.91
C LEU A 6 -15.26 -31.52 -61.59
N ALA A 7 -15.69 -32.40 -60.70
CA ALA A 7 -16.08 -32.03 -59.34
C ALA A 7 -14.86 -32.21 -58.42
N SER A 8 -14.44 -31.13 -57.75
CA SER A 8 -13.46 -31.17 -56.68
C SER A 8 -14.15 -31.39 -55.33
N PRO A 9 -13.71 -32.29 -54.52
CA PRO A 9 -14.17 -32.38 -53.13
C PRO A 9 -13.41 -31.41 -52.26
N LEU A 10 -14.15 -30.50 -51.64
CA LEU A 10 -13.67 -29.57 -50.62
C LEU A 10 -13.50 -30.31 -49.27
N ALA A 11 -12.26 -30.59 -48.88
CA ALA A 11 -11.96 -31.16 -47.58
C ALA A 11 -12.07 -30.03 -46.53
N MET A 12 -13.10 -30.09 -45.67
CA MET A 12 -13.21 -29.25 -44.46
C MET A 12 -12.28 -29.78 -43.39
N LEU A 13 -11.19 -29.04 -43.13
CA LEU A 13 -10.39 -29.21 -41.93
C LEU A 13 -11.09 -28.47 -40.78
N LEU A 14 -11.71 -29.22 -39.86
CA LEU A 14 -12.14 -28.67 -38.57
C LEU A 14 -10.89 -28.54 -37.69
N ALA A 15 -10.42 -27.32 -37.52
CA ALA A 15 -9.43 -26.96 -36.49
C ALA A 15 -10.16 -26.80 -35.14
N ALA A 16 -10.00 -27.80 -34.27
CA ALA A 16 -10.44 -27.70 -32.87
C ALA A 16 -9.52 -26.76 -32.14
N LEU A 17 -9.99 -25.51 -31.89
CA LEU A 17 -9.38 -24.56 -30.98
C LEU A 17 -9.63 -25.04 -29.54
N VAL A 18 -8.65 -25.70 -28.93
CA VAL A 18 -8.61 -25.95 -27.50
C VAL A 18 -8.26 -24.64 -26.81
N SER A 19 -9.28 -23.88 -26.41
CA SER A 19 -9.10 -22.71 -25.52
C SER A 19 -8.75 -23.21 -24.13
N SER A 20 -7.45 -23.20 -23.80
CA SER A 20 -6.98 -23.33 -22.41
C SER A 20 -7.42 -22.09 -21.65
N GLY A 21 -8.61 -22.13 -21.06
CA GLY A 21 -9.07 -21.13 -20.12
C GLY A 21 -8.21 -21.21 -18.86
N ALA A 22 -7.24 -20.30 -18.75
CA ALA A 22 -6.64 -20.01 -17.46
C ALA A 22 -7.76 -19.48 -16.56
N ALA A 23 -8.23 -20.29 -15.63
CA ALA A 23 -9.15 -19.84 -14.58
C ALA A 23 -8.42 -18.76 -13.80
N LEU A 24 -8.81 -17.49 -14.02
CA LEU A 24 -8.45 -16.39 -13.13
C LEU A 24 -9.08 -16.75 -11.78
N ALA A 25 -8.24 -16.98 -10.77
CA ALA A 25 -8.73 -17.17 -9.41
C ALA A 25 -9.57 -15.95 -9.04
N GLU A 26 -10.83 -16.16 -8.70
CA GLU A 26 -11.68 -15.10 -8.20
C GLU A 26 -11.03 -14.50 -6.96
N PRO A 27 -10.99 -13.15 -6.83
CA PRO A 27 -10.48 -12.51 -5.63
C PRO A 27 -11.30 -13.01 -4.43
N LYS A 28 -10.61 -13.57 -3.44
CA LYS A 28 -11.23 -14.04 -2.20
C LYS A 28 -11.93 -12.86 -1.54
N ALA A 29 -13.21 -13.02 -1.19
CA ALA A 29 -13.93 -12.01 -0.43
C ALA A 29 -13.16 -11.71 0.89
N PRO A 30 -13.09 -10.43 1.33
CA PRO A 30 -12.45 -10.07 2.58
C PRO A 30 -13.12 -10.80 3.75
N THR A 31 -12.33 -11.17 4.75
CA THR A 31 -12.86 -11.72 6.00
C THR A 31 -13.63 -10.64 6.77
N GLU A 32 -14.45 -11.04 7.76
CA GLU A 32 -15.15 -10.07 8.61
C GLU A 32 -14.17 -9.16 9.34
N GLU A 33 -13.02 -9.69 9.79
CA GLU A 33 -11.97 -8.93 10.45
C GLU A 33 -11.30 -7.92 9.49
N GLU A 34 -10.96 -8.33 8.28
CA GLU A 34 -10.43 -7.41 7.26
C GLU A 34 -11.44 -6.28 6.93
N SER A 35 -12.74 -6.59 6.92
CA SER A 35 -13.79 -5.59 6.71
C SER A 35 -13.91 -4.63 7.89
N ALA A 36 -13.76 -5.12 9.13
CA ALA A 36 -13.79 -4.30 10.34
C ALA A 36 -12.58 -3.35 10.39
N ASP A 37 -11.40 -3.84 10.08
CA ASP A 37 -10.16 -3.06 10.03
C ASP A 37 -10.23 -1.95 8.97
N VAL A 38 -10.75 -2.25 7.78
CA VAL A 38 -10.95 -1.25 6.73
C VAL A 38 -11.97 -0.19 7.17
N SER A 39 -13.08 -0.59 7.79
CA SER A 39 -14.08 0.33 8.32
C SER A 39 -13.52 1.22 9.41
N PHE A 40 -12.70 0.67 10.30
CA PHE A 40 -11.99 1.41 11.34
C PHE A 40 -11.06 2.44 10.73
N ALA A 41 -10.20 2.05 9.79
CA ALA A 41 -9.30 2.97 9.08
C ALA A 41 -10.07 4.11 8.40
N ASN A 42 -11.12 3.78 7.67
CA ASN A 42 -11.94 4.76 6.96
C ASN A 42 -12.65 5.75 7.92
N SER A 43 -12.87 5.37 9.19
CA SER A 43 -13.46 6.26 10.17
C SER A 43 -12.62 7.49 10.51
N PHE A 44 -11.34 7.48 10.16
CA PHE A 44 -10.43 8.62 10.35
C PHE A 44 -10.47 9.61 9.19
N LEU A 45 -10.91 9.21 8.00
CA LEU A 45 -10.90 10.08 6.82
C LEU A 45 -11.67 11.38 7.06
N GLY A 46 -11.01 12.49 6.78
CA GLY A 46 -11.58 13.84 6.96
C GLY A 46 -11.64 14.32 8.41
N LYS A 47 -11.23 13.53 9.42
CA LYS A 47 -11.09 14.03 10.79
C LYS A 47 -10.03 15.12 10.85
N THR A 48 -10.35 16.19 11.57
CA THR A 48 -9.40 17.26 11.91
C THR A 48 -8.86 17.06 13.32
N TYR A 49 -7.60 17.40 13.52
CA TYR A 49 -6.93 17.36 14.82
C TYR A 49 -5.84 18.41 14.93
N GLU A 50 -5.44 18.71 16.14
CA GLU A 50 -4.35 19.62 16.48
C GLU A 50 -3.29 18.81 17.23
N ASP A 51 -2.01 19.09 16.98
CA ASP A 51 -0.84 18.44 17.57
C ASP A 51 -0.81 16.92 17.37
N GLU A 52 -1.56 16.14 18.16
CA GLU A 52 -1.55 14.68 18.15
C GLU A 52 -2.94 14.13 17.97
N LEU A 53 -3.03 13.01 17.27
CA LEU A 53 -4.24 12.21 17.11
C LEU A 53 -4.11 10.95 17.96
N GLU A 54 -4.79 10.92 19.10
CA GLU A 54 -4.85 9.73 19.93
C GLU A 54 -5.77 8.68 19.29
N VAL A 55 -5.32 7.43 19.29
CA VAL A 55 -6.07 6.27 18.77
C VAL A 55 -6.13 5.23 19.89
N GLU A 56 -7.31 5.05 20.49
CA GLU A 56 -7.50 4.14 21.62
C GLU A 56 -7.12 2.68 21.25
N GLY A 57 -6.30 2.03 22.09
CA GLY A 57 -5.79 0.67 21.86
C GLY A 57 -4.64 0.56 20.87
N TRP A 58 -4.03 1.70 20.49
CA TRP A 58 -2.91 1.76 19.58
C TRP A 58 -1.74 2.54 20.17
N ILE A 59 -0.54 2.05 19.96
CA ILE A 59 0.71 2.73 20.32
C ILE A 59 1.10 3.63 19.16
N ASP A 60 1.32 4.92 19.42
CA ASP A 60 1.93 5.83 18.45
C ASP A 60 3.44 5.52 18.33
N LEU A 61 3.85 5.10 17.15
CA LEU A 61 5.24 4.81 16.81
C LEU A 61 5.94 6.03 16.18
N GLY A 62 5.25 7.16 16.11
CA GLY A 62 5.76 8.39 15.53
C GLY A 62 5.40 8.57 14.07
N GLY A 63 6.09 9.48 13.44
CA GLY A 63 5.85 9.87 12.06
C GLY A 63 6.60 11.14 11.73
N GLY A 64 6.12 11.88 10.75
CA GLY A 64 6.74 13.15 10.39
C GLY A 64 6.26 13.74 9.09
N LEU A 65 6.99 14.74 8.64
CA LEU A 65 6.77 15.41 7.38
C LEU A 65 7.24 14.53 6.22
N VAL A 66 6.33 14.21 5.31
CA VAL A 66 6.69 13.57 4.03
C VAL A 66 7.17 14.64 3.05
N SER A 67 6.34 15.63 2.79
CA SER A 67 6.63 16.84 2.02
C SER A 67 5.51 17.85 2.30
N PRO A 68 5.79 19.14 2.55
CA PRO A 68 4.71 20.08 2.83
C PRO A 68 3.63 20.07 1.74
N PRO A 69 2.36 19.99 2.08
CA PRO A 69 1.77 19.98 3.41
C PRO A 69 1.41 18.57 3.95
N ILE A 70 2.03 17.51 3.45
CA ILE A 70 1.68 16.11 3.76
C ILE A 70 2.55 15.56 4.89
N TYR A 71 1.90 15.00 5.88
CA TYR A 71 2.48 14.33 7.05
C TYR A 71 2.02 12.87 7.08
N VAL A 72 2.78 12.02 7.79
CA VAL A 72 2.46 10.62 8.04
C VAL A 72 2.60 10.32 9.52
N ARG A 73 1.70 9.50 10.06
CA ARG A 73 1.77 8.91 11.41
C ARG A 73 1.62 7.40 11.32
N HIS A 74 2.30 6.70 12.22
CA HIS A 74 2.30 5.25 12.31
C HIS A 74 1.89 4.82 13.70
N TYR A 75 0.89 3.96 13.76
CA TYR A 75 0.39 3.36 14.99
C TYR A 75 0.48 1.84 14.89
N GLN A 76 0.62 1.18 16.02
CA GLN A 76 0.57 -0.27 16.11
C GLN A 76 -0.48 -0.68 17.14
N ARG A 77 -1.39 -1.59 16.78
CA ARG A 77 -2.39 -2.12 17.70
C ARG A 77 -1.71 -2.95 18.77
N GLU A 78 -2.02 -2.68 20.05
CA GLU A 78 -1.39 -3.35 21.20
C GLU A 78 -1.69 -4.85 21.21
N GLU A 79 -2.91 -5.24 20.84
CA GLU A 79 -3.40 -6.62 20.95
C GLU A 79 -2.66 -7.58 20.00
N ASP A 80 -2.49 -7.21 18.74
CA ASP A 80 -2.05 -8.13 17.68
C ASP A 80 -0.85 -7.62 16.87
N GLY A 81 -0.45 -6.36 17.03
CA GLY A 81 0.64 -5.73 16.31
C GLY A 81 0.30 -5.33 14.88
N THR A 82 -0.99 -5.23 14.53
CA THR A 82 -1.47 -4.64 13.27
C THR A 82 -1.02 -3.19 13.18
N ASN A 83 -0.61 -2.76 11.99
CA ASN A 83 -0.14 -1.39 11.74
C ASN A 83 -1.26 -0.54 11.15
N LEU A 84 -1.41 0.69 11.63
CA LEU A 84 -2.24 1.75 11.05
C LEU A 84 -1.32 2.89 10.63
N VAL A 85 -1.41 3.28 9.37
CA VAL A 85 -0.72 4.46 8.85
C VAL A 85 -1.77 5.48 8.47
N LEU A 86 -1.67 6.67 9.03
CA LEU A 86 -2.49 7.81 8.66
C LEU A 86 -1.63 8.83 7.94
N THR A 87 -2.09 9.30 6.80
CA THR A 87 -1.55 10.51 6.18
C THR A 87 -2.46 11.67 6.50
N SER A 88 -1.88 12.84 6.66
CA SER A 88 -2.64 14.05 6.97
C SER A 88 -2.10 15.23 6.18
N ARG A 89 -2.98 16.18 5.90
CA ARG A 89 -2.62 17.45 5.30
C ARG A 89 -2.69 18.56 6.34
N GLU A 90 -1.64 19.34 6.48
CA GLU A 90 -1.67 20.57 7.25
C GLU A 90 -2.63 21.57 6.58
N VAL A 91 -3.64 22.01 7.32
CA VAL A 91 -4.66 22.97 6.85
C VAL A 91 -4.51 24.34 7.49
N ALA A 92 -3.87 24.40 8.66
CA ALA A 92 -3.45 25.66 9.28
C ALA A 92 -2.09 25.50 9.93
N LYS A 93 -1.20 26.46 9.70
CA LYS A 93 0.13 26.49 10.33
C LYS A 93 0.04 26.91 11.78
N ALA A 94 0.94 26.38 12.61
CA ALA A 94 1.10 26.89 13.97
C ALA A 94 1.41 28.38 13.97
N THR A 95 0.82 29.08 14.94
CA THR A 95 1.09 30.51 15.24
C THR A 95 1.48 30.65 16.70
N ALA A 96 1.82 31.88 17.13
CA ALA A 96 2.09 32.12 18.54
C ALA A 96 0.90 31.79 19.49
N ASN A 97 -0.32 31.78 18.95
CA ASN A 97 -1.56 31.65 19.73
C ASN A 97 -2.40 30.42 19.38
N ALA A 98 -1.99 29.62 18.41
CA ALA A 98 -2.72 28.42 17.97
C ALA A 98 -1.76 27.36 17.44
N PRO A 99 -1.98 26.05 17.76
CA PRO A 99 -1.24 24.94 17.19
C PRO A 99 -1.51 24.80 15.68
N ALA A 100 -0.70 24.00 15.01
CA ALA A 100 -1.00 23.56 13.65
C ALA A 100 -2.25 22.69 13.66
N SER A 101 -3.04 22.75 12.60
CA SER A 101 -4.17 21.84 12.44
C SER A 101 -4.05 21.03 11.15
N PHE A 102 -4.53 19.80 11.23
CA PHE A 102 -4.38 18.78 10.20
C PHE A 102 -5.74 18.17 9.88
N VAL A 103 -5.88 17.68 8.67
CA VAL A 103 -6.99 16.82 8.26
C VAL A 103 -6.45 15.49 7.75
N VAL A 104 -7.01 14.38 8.21
CA VAL A 104 -6.63 13.05 7.75
C VAL A 104 -7.03 12.90 6.27
N ALA A 105 -6.04 12.64 5.44
CA ALA A 105 -6.18 12.52 3.99
C ALA A 105 -6.42 11.07 3.55
N ASP A 106 -5.73 10.12 4.19
CA ASP A 106 -5.89 8.68 3.91
C ASP A 106 -5.47 7.83 5.10
N ALA A 107 -5.89 6.55 5.09
CA ALA A 107 -5.62 5.58 6.13
C ALA A 107 -5.34 4.20 5.53
N LEU A 108 -4.26 3.56 5.98
CA LEU A 108 -3.85 2.23 5.56
C LEU A 108 -3.72 1.32 6.77
N ILE A 109 -4.41 0.17 6.74
CA ILE A 109 -4.17 -0.91 7.70
C ILE A 109 -3.31 -2.00 7.04
N VAL A 110 -2.28 -2.41 7.75
CA VAL A 110 -1.38 -3.49 7.36
C VAL A 110 -1.32 -4.50 8.52
N PRO A 111 -1.80 -5.73 8.32
CA PRO A 111 -1.67 -6.77 9.32
C PRO A 111 -0.23 -6.92 9.80
N LYS A 112 -0.06 -7.39 11.04
CA LYS A 112 1.27 -7.67 11.61
C LYS A 112 2.12 -8.45 10.61
N PRO A 113 3.32 -7.99 10.27
CA PRO A 113 4.22 -8.72 9.40
C PRO A 113 4.62 -10.09 9.99
N PRO A 114 4.91 -11.11 9.15
CA PRO A 114 5.55 -12.33 9.60
C PRO A 114 6.83 -12.06 10.39
N LYS A 115 7.26 -13.01 11.24
CA LYS A 115 8.41 -12.83 12.19
C LYS A 115 9.73 -12.41 11.52
N ASP A 116 9.93 -12.76 10.24
CA ASP A 116 11.12 -12.42 9.47
C ASP A 116 10.98 -11.14 8.64
N GLN A 117 9.88 -10.42 8.84
CA GLN A 117 9.57 -9.18 8.12
C GLN A 117 9.25 -8.05 9.10
N ALA A 118 9.49 -6.83 8.65
CA ALA A 118 9.09 -5.63 9.37
C ALA A 118 8.40 -4.63 8.43
N PHE A 119 7.56 -3.80 9.00
CA PHE A 119 6.97 -2.65 8.32
C PHE A 119 7.84 -1.42 8.57
N SER A 120 8.05 -0.60 7.53
CA SER A 120 8.85 0.62 7.62
C SER A 120 8.16 1.77 6.88
N LEU A 121 8.19 2.97 7.49
CA LEU A 121 7.81 4.23 6.86
C LEU A 121 8.95 4.83 6.03
N ALA A 122 10.19 4.38 6.24
CA ALA A 122 11.37 4.97 5.65
C ALA A 122 11.89 4.10 4.50
N CYS A 123 11.21 4.18 3.37
CA CYS A 123 11.61 3.48 2.14
C CYS A 123 11.85 4.49 1.02
N VAL A 124 12.63 4.08 0.02
CA VAL A 124 12.91 4.83 -1.21
C VAL A 124 12.76 3.91 -2.42
N GLN A 125 12.55 4.48 -3.60
CA GLN A 125 12.44 3.70 -4.84
C GLN A 125 13.39 4.23 -5.92
N GLY A 126 14.29 3.37 -6.41
CA GLY A 126 15.29 3.77 -7.40
C GLY A 126 16.18 4.90 -6.89
N ASP A 127 16.25 5.99 -7.66
CA ASP A 127 17.00 7.21 -7.35
C ASP A 127 16.15 8.27 -6.61
N ASP A 128 14.88 7.97 -6.30
CA ASP A 128 14.02 8.84 -5.50
C ASP A 128 14.32 8.63 -4.02
N GLU A 129 15.02 9.56 -3.42
CA GLU A 129 15.42 9.54 -2.01
C GLU A 129 14.37 10.16 -1.07
N MET A 130 13.22 10.58 -1.60
CA MET A 130 12.13 11.10 -0.77
C MET A 130 11.50 9.98 0.05
N LEU A 131 11.35 10.22 1.36
CA LEU A 131 10.74 9.25 2.30
C LEU A 131 9.20 9.23 2.18
N ARG A 132 8.70 9.00 0.97
CA ARG A 132 7.28 8.89 0.65
C ARG A 132 6.82 7.46 0.37
N PHE A 133 7.74 6.51 0.45
CA PHE A 133 7.44 5.11 0.23
C PHE A 133 7.36 4.36 1.55
N LEU A 134 6.40 3.46 1.64
CA LEU A 134 6.20 2.56 2.76
C LEU A 134 6.50 1.14 2.29
N GLY A 135 7.01 0.30 3.17
CA GLY A 135 7.34 -1.06 2.77
C GLY A 135 7.20 -2.09 3.90
N GLN A 136 6.84 -3.30 3.50
CA GLN A 136 6.98 -4.50 4.31
C GLN A 136 8.12 -5.32 3.72
N ALA A 137 9.22 -5.42 4.44
CA ALA A 137 10.46 -6.01 3.96
C ALA A 137 10.96 -7.13 4.88
N LYS A 138 11.70 -8.07 4.31
CA LYS A 138 12.45 -9.04 5.10
C LYS A 138 13.62 -8.32 5.75
N GLY A 139 13.58 -8.25 7.08
CA GLY A 139 14.57 -7.57 7.90
C GLY A 139 15.89 -8.34 7.98
N SER A 140 16.98 -7.61 8.19
CA SER A 140 18.28 -8.14 8.56
C SER A 140 19.00 -7.11 9.42
N GLU A 141 19.35 -7.45 10.63
CA GLU A 141 20.09 -6.57 11.55
C GLU A 141 21.48 -6.17 11.03
N ALA A 142 22.02 -6.99 10.12
CA ALA A 142 23.36 -6.78 9.56
C ALA A 142 23.40 -5.82 8.36
N LYS A 143 22.27 -5.27 7.93
CA LYS A 143 22.19 -4.43 6.72
C LYS A 143 21.48 -3.12 7.03
N GLU A 144 22.08 -2.03 6.60
CA GLU A 144 21.47 -0.70 6.59
C GLU A 144 20.19 -0.64 5.77
N TRP A 145 20.19 -1.29 4.61
CA TRP A 145 19.06 -1.31 3.70
C TRP A 145 18.46 -2.71 3.54
N TRP A 146 17.15 -2.80 3.70
CA TRP A 146 16.37 -3.99 3.40
C TRP A 146 15.85 -3.91 1.97
N THR A 147 16.36 -4.79 1.11
CA THR A 147 16.04 -4.81 -0.32
C THR A 147 15.04 -5.90 -0.72
N ASP A 148 14.74 -6.85 0.18
CA ASP A 148 13.72 -7.90 -0.04
C ASP A 148 12.34 -7.38 0.42
N VAL A 149 11.84 -6.39 -0.33
CA VAL A 149 10.52 -5.79 -0.07
C VAL A 149 9.43 -6.65 -0.68
N ARG A 150 8.43 -7.04 0.13
CA ARG A 150 7.32 -7.91 -0.25
C ARG A 150 6.07 -7.14 -0.63
N ARG A 151 5.82 -6.05 0.06
CA ARG A 151 4.70 -5.13 -0.22
C ARG A 151 5.24 -3.71 -0.14
N ALA A 152 4.74 -2.84 -0.99
CA ALA A 152 5.13 -1.45 -0.99
C ALA A 152 3.93 -0.54 -1.31
N TRP A 153 3.99 0.67 -0.76
CA TRP A 153 3.00 1.72 -1.00
C TRP A 153 3.71 3.05 -1.20
N GLU A 154 3.06 3.93 -1.90
CA GLU A 154 3.51 5.29 -2.15
C GLU A 154 2.49 6.28 -1.62
N ILE A 155 2.96 7.33 -0.97
CA ILE A 155 2.17 8.48 -0.54
C ILE A 155 2.22 9.55 -1.63
N SER A 156 1.07 9.94 -2.15
CA SER A 156 0.95 11.07 -3.07
C SER A 156 1.32 12.38 -2.36
N LEU A 157 2.33 13.08 -2.87
CA LEU A 157 2.75 14.37 -2.33
C LEU A 157 1.72 15.49 -2.54
N GLU A 158 0.79 15.29 -3.47
CA GLU A 158 -0.26 16.25 -3.77
C GLU A 158 -1.50 16.04 -2.90
N THR A 159 -1.94 14.79 -2.76
CA THR A 159 -3.22 14.46 -2.12
C THR A 159 -3.08 13.84 -0.74
N GLY A 160 -1.93 13.23 -0.43
CA GLY A 160 -1.72 12.40 0.75
C GLY A 160 -2.29 10.99 0.62
N GLN A 161 -2.88 10.62 -0.50
CA GLN A 161 -3.40 9.27 -0.70
C GLN A 161 -2.29 8.22 -0.73
N ILE A 162 -2.58 7.05 -0.17
CA ILE A 162 -1.68 5.90 -0.09
C ILE A 162 -2.09 4.87 -1.14
N ALA A 163 -1.23 4.61 -2.11
CA ALA A 163 -1.48 3.64 -3.17
C ALA A 163 -0.52 2.46 -3.10
N SER A 164 -1.01 1.24 -3.31
CA SER A 164 -0.15 0.07 -3.46
C SER A 164 0.65 0.17 -4.76
N ILE A 165 1.94 -0.10 -4.68
CA ILE A 165 2.86 -0.08 -5.83
C ILE A 165 3.62 -1.40 -5.97
N LYS A 166 4.30 -1.59 -7.09
CA LYS A 166 5.21 -2.71 -7.26
C LYS A 166 6.43 -2.54 -6.36
N ALA A 167 6.75 -3.55 -5.57
CA ALA A 167 7.90 -3.53 -4.65
C ALA A 167 9.28 -3.52 -5.35
N LYS A 168 9.32 -3.75 -6.67
CA LYS A 168 10.58 -3.76 -7.43
C LYS A 168 11.29 -2.41 -7.36
N GLY A 169 12.55 -2.44 -6.91
CA GLY A 169 13.37 -1.23 -6.76
C GLY A 169 13.12 -0.44 -5.47
N VAL A 170 12.17 -0.87 -4.65
CA VAL A 170 11.97 -0.30 -3.31
C VAL A 170 12.99 -0.90 -2.35
N ARG A 171 13.57 -0.06 -1.51
CA ARG A 171 14.43 -0.45 -0.39
C ARG A 171 14.02 0.36 0.84
N CYS A 172 14.07 -0.26 2.01
CA CYS A 172 13.68 0.38 3.27
C CYS A 172 14.88 0.46 4.20
N THR A 173 14.99 1.53 4.97
CA THR A 173 16.03 1.65 6.00
C THR A 173 15.78 0.66 7.12
N ASN A 174 16.84 0.11 7.68
CA ASN A 174 16.80 -0.66 8.90
C ASN A 174 16.66 0.29 10.10
N PRO A 175 15.58 0.23 10.89
CA PRO A 175 15.41 1.14 12.03
C PRO A 175 16.41 0.91 13.16
N GLY A 176 17.22 -0.15 13.11
CA GLY A 176 18.25 -0.46 14.08
C GLY A 176 19.67 0.00 13.69
N TRP A 177 19.80 0.80 12.61
CA TRP A 177 21.08 1.37 12.15
C TRP A 177 21.25 2.81 12.58
#